data_2949983876a329ce4c661969e155ae25
#
_entry.id   2949983876a329ce4c661969e155ae25
#
_cell.length_a   1.000
_cell.length_b   1.000
_cell.length_c   1.000
_cell.angle_alpha   90.00
_cell.angle_beta   90.00
_cell.angle_gamma   90.00
#
_symmetry.space_group_name_H-M   'P 1'
#
loop_
_entity.id
_entity.type
_entity.pdbx_description
1 polymer ?
#
loop_
_entity_poly.entity_id
_entity_poly.type
_entity_poly.pdbx_seq_one_letter_code
_entity_poly.pdbx_strand_id
1 'polypeptide(L)'
;MKKTLKTILQNSIDEKKYIFKYPVTTFKYYDNANFLFVDNRNENDDDDDNENDNKIEETKNIEKYNVEKDIEKYLEDYNNEKDEKSGINYTKKIYILGGLAQKDKKEIYEELAKIKEFAKKVGVKDIALELPVNYVLENSIRDLKKHGVKEIILGAISLEDEILEKNGLEYSYRDITKAVFKIALAFMKMSLSIIIGLSNDEKEELKSVYKAKELKPKTMIFIQNVVLKGTENAKKFVRGNLKMLSVEENKNLIEKATKMLLEKKILDILYIKNIQEDRIKDKYLTGVIYNNIEEEIVTRMYYNYLFEKIKNLKVKNEYITIKANEEILKYIKGKDEYNLNKIKELYYIKEIKIIIEEMKKNNKLEIVIENNERE
;
A
#
# COMPACT_ATOMS: atom_id res chain seq x y z
N MET A 1 -14.54 7.84 14.91
CA MET A 1 -13.36 7.03 15.19
C MET A 1 -13.69 5.56 15.54
N LYS A 2 -14.60 5.25 16.50
CA LYS A 2 -14.98 3.86 16.88
C LYS A 2 -15.38 2.95 15.71
N LYS A 3 -16.22 3.43 14.78
CA LYS A 3 -16.66 2.67 13.58
C LYS A 3 -15.53 2.42 12.58
N THR A 4 -14.53 3.26 12.58
CA THR A 4 -13.50 3.40 11.56
C THR A 4 -12.31 2.46 11.82
N LEU A 5 -11.78 2.45 13.04
CA LEU A 5 -10.77 1.47 13.45
C LEU A 5 -11.27 0.03 13.28
N LYS A 6 -12.53 -0.20 13.63
CA LYS A 6 -13.22 -1.46 13.43
C LYS A 6 -13.15 -1.99 11.99
N THR A 7 -13.29 -1.11 11.01
CA THR A 7 -13.41 -1.53 9.61
C THR A 7 -12.05 -1.75 8.96
N ILE A 8 -11.01 -1.00 9.36
CA ILE A 8 -9.63 -1.28 8.91
C ILE A 8 -9.21 -2.69 9.33
N LEU A 9 -9.49 -3.03 10.58
CA LEU A 9 -9.07 -4.29 11.17
C LEU A 9 -9.80 -5.49 10.58
N GLN A 10 -11.07 -5.34 10.23
CA GLN A 10 -11.83 -6.43 9.59
C GLN A 10 -11.37 -6.72 8.17
N ASN A 11 -10.77 -5.73 7.48
CA ASN A 11 -10.39 -5.87 6.07
C ASN A 11 -8.90 -6.18 5.86
N SER A 12 -8.04 -6.02 6.88
CA SER A 12 -6.58 -6.04 6.68
C SER A 12 -5.83 -7.14 7.40
N ILE A 13 -6.36 -7.71 8.48
CA ILE A 13 -5.51 -8.44 9.43
C ILE A 13 -5.39 -9.93 9.12
N ASP A 14 -6.45 -10.58 8.66
CA ASP A 14 -6.48 -12.03 8.46
C ASP A 14 -6.80 -12.44 7.01
N GLU A 15 -6.75 -11.49 6.09
CA GLU A 15 -7.07 -11.74 4.69
C GLU A 15 -5.78 -11.96 3.89
N LYS A 16 -5.51 -13.20 3.48
CA LYS A 16 -4.46 -13.45 2.48
C LYS A 16 -4.82 -12.78 1.18
N LYS A 17 -3.91 -11.96 0.67
CA LYS A 17 -4.11 -11.17 -0.56
C LYS A 17 -3.36 -11.80 -1.72
N TYR A 18 -4.04 -12.00 -2.83
CA TYR A 18 -3.40 -12.39 -4.08
C TYR A 18 -2.90 -11.14 -4.81
N ILE A 19 -1.60 -10.92 -4.79
CA ILE A 19 -0.95 -9.74 -5.37
C ILE A 19 0.09 -10.18 -6.40
N PHE A 20 -0.19 -9.96 -7.67
CA PHE A 20 0.76 -10.17 -8.76
C PHE A 20 1.52 -8.88 -9.02
N LYS A 21 2.84 -8.91 -8.87
CA LYS A 21 3.72 -7.75 -8.98
C LYS A 21 4.56 -7.81 -10.25
N TYR A 22 4.14 -7.14 -11.29
CA TYR A 22 4.89 -7.03 -12.54
C TYR A 22 6.02 -6.02 -12.42
N PRO A 23 7.25 -6.35 -12.88
CA PRO A 23 8.34 -5.38 -12.89
C PRO A 23 8.02 -4.22 -13.84
N VAL A 24 8.39 -3.03 -13.46
CA VAL A 24 8.40 -1.86 -14.34
C VAL A 24 9.74 -1.82 -15.03
N THR A 25 9.78 -2.12 -16.33
CA THR A 25 11.02 -2.34 -17.08
C THR A 25 11.31 -1.27 -18.13
N THR A 26 10.34 -0.42 -18.43
CA THR A 26 10.49 0.64 -19.43
C THR A 26 9.83 1.94 -18.98
N PHE A 27 10.25 3.05 -19.55
CA PHE A 27 9.69 4.38 -19.25
C PHE A 27 8.45 4.71 -20.07
N LYS A 28 7.93 3.80 -20.90
CA LYS A 28 6.87 4.08 -21.88
C LYS A 28 5.67 4.87 -21.36
N TYR A 29 5.31 4.67 -20.07
CA TYR A 29 4.19 5.38 -19.43
C TYR A 29 4.56 6.14 -18.17
N TYR A 30 5.83 6.09 -17.81
CA TYR A 30 6.41 6.73 -16.62
C TYR A 30 7.65 7.54 -17.04
N ASP A 31 7.65 8.06 -18.28
CA ASP A 31 8.78 8.80 -18.84
C ASP A 31 9.27 9.85 -17.84
N ASN A 32 10.58 9.87 -17.64
CA ASN A 32 11.29 10.76 -16.72
C ASN A 32 10.96 10.59 -15.22
N ALA A 33 10.11 9.64 -14.83
CA ALA A 33 9.88 9.40 -13.41
C ALA A 33 11.17 8.90 -12.71
N ASN A 34 11.66 9.71 -11.78
CA ASN A 34 12.96 9.55 -11.12
C ASN A 34 12.99 8.52 -10.00
N PHE A 35 11.96 7.66 -9.92
CA PHE A 35 11.75 6.73 -8.82
C PHE A 35 11.07 5.44 -9.32
N LEU A 36 11.16 4.37 -8.57
CA LEU A 36 10.50 3.07 -8.74
C LEU A 36 10.97 2.15 -9.86
N PHE A 37 11.90 2.53 -10.71
CA PHE A 37 12.30 1.70 -11.83
C PHE A 37 13.57 0.92 -11.52
N VAL A 38 13.53 -0.38 -11.75
CA VAL A 38 14.74 -1.15 -11.93
C VAL A 38 15.27 -0.79 -13.30
N ASP A 39 16.22 0.11 -13.33
CA ASP A 39 16.93 0.42 -14.55
C ASP A 39 17.72 -0.80 -15.01
N ASN A 40 17.47 -1.24 -16.24
CA ASN A 40 18.22 -2.30 -16.88
C ASN A 40 19.50 -1.79 -17.55
N ARG A 41 19.86 -0.50 -17.35
CA ARG A 41 21.13 0.00 -17.85
C ARG A 41 22.25 -0.73 -17.14
N ASN A 42 23.15 -1.31 -17.93
CA ASN A 42 24.34 -2.03 -17.47
C ASN A 42 25.17 -1.12 -16.55
N GLU A 43 25.75 -1.72 -15.51
CA GLU A 43 26.69 -1.09 -14.58
C GLU A 43 28.00 -0.59 -15.24
N ASN A 44 28.08 -0.57 -16.57
CA ASN A 44 29.28 -0.19 -17.32
C ASN A 44 29.26 1.24 -17.84
N ASP A 45 28.26 2.06 -17.52
CA ASP A 45 28.23 3.48 -17.84
C ASP A 45 28.73 4.34 -16.66
N ASP A 46 29.78 3.88 -15.98
CA ASP A 46 30.60 4.74 -15.15
C ASP A 46 31.58 5.48 -16.10
N ASP A 47 31.35 6.80 -16.18
CA ASP A 47 32.30 7.81 -16.61
C ASP A 47 33.00 7.61 -17.96
N ASP A 48 32.29 7.82 -19.07
CA ASP A 48 32.94 8.39 -20.26
C ASP A 48 31.94 9.26 -21.04
N ASP A 49 32.15 10.58 -20.95
CA ASP A 49 31.62 11.59 -21.85
C ASP A 49 32.19 11.35 -23.27
N ASN A 50 31.70 10.34 -23.97
CA ASN A 50 31.95 10.19 -25.39
C ASN A 50 30.67 9.79 -26.12
N GLU A 51 30.17 10.77 -26.84
CA GLU A 51 29.20 10.60 -27.92
C GLU A 51 29.70 9.52 -28.89
N ASN A 52 29.07 8.36 -28.90
CA ASN A 52 28.96 7.54 -30.10
C ASN A 52 27.76 6.62 -30.00
N ASP A 53 26.79 6.91 -30.83
CA ASP A 53 25.64 6.08 -31.17
C ASP A 53 26.08 4.67 -31.62
N ASN A 54 25.22 3.71 -31.30
CA ASN A 54 25.16 2.33 -31.77
C ASN A 54 25.97 1.29 -30.96
N LYS A 55 25.29 0.75 -29.94
CA LYS A 55 25.17 -0.70 -29.75
C LYS A 55 24.18 -1.01 -28.65
N ILE A 56 22.99 -1.40 -29.06
CA ILE A 56 22.05 -2.18 -28.22
C ILE A 56 22.67 -3.57 -28.11
N GLU A 57 23.51 -3.79 -27.12
CA GLU A 57 23.95 -5.15 -26.76
C GLU A 57 22.96 -5.76 -25.78
N GLU A 58 22.59 -6.98 -26.11
CA GLU A 58 21.63 -7.85 -25.48
C GLU A 58 21.72 -7.83 -23.94
N THR A 59 20.62 -7.46 -23.31
CA THR A 59 20.41 -7.56 -21.86
C THR A 59 20.47 -9.01 -21.41
N LYS A 60 21.61 -9.43 -20.91
CA LYS A 60 21.82 -10.76 -20.33
C LYS A 60 21.06 -10.86 -19.00
N ASN A 61 20.08 -11.77 -18.99
CA ASN A 61 19.50 -12.46 -17.82
C ASN A 61 18.91 -11.62 -16.67
N ILE A 62 17.89 -10.81 -16.97
CA ILE A 62 16.88 -10.53 -15.96
C ILE A 62 15.87 -11.69 -16.03
N GLU A 63 15.73 -12.44 -14.95
CA GLU A 63 14.66 -13.45 -14.89
C GLU A 63 13.34 -12.78 -15.28
N LYS A 64 12.82 -13.15 -16.44
CA LYS A 64 11.54 -12.68 -16.94
C LYS A 64 10.49 -13.01 -15.86
N TYR A 65 9.75 -12.00 -15.39
CA TYR A 65 8.69 -12.25 -14.42
C TYR A 65 7.76 -13.36 -14.95
N ASN A 66 7.58 -14.37 -14.13
CA ASN A 66 6.76 -15.53 -14.48
C ASN A 66 5.55 -15.60 -13.58
N VAL A 67 4.39 -15.18 -14.10
CA VAL A 67 3.11 -15.22 -13.40
C VAL A 67 2.69 -16.64 -13.00
N GLU A 68 3.15 -17.65 -13.73
CA GLU A 68 2.82 -19.05 -13.45
C GLU A 68 3.45 -19.52 -12.15
N LYS A 69 4.68 -19.11 -11.83
CA LYS A 69 5.32 -19.40 -10.53
C LYS A 69 4.49 -18.84 -9.36
N ASP A 70 4.00 -17.60 -9.50
CA ASP A 70 3.15 -17.01 -8.46
C ASP A 70 1.82 -17.74 -8.34
N ILE A 71 1.21 -18.12 -9.47
CA ILE A 71 -0.04 -18.89 -9.49
C ILE A 71 0.15 -20.25 -8.82
N GLU A 72 1.21 -20.98 -9.14
CA GLU A 72 1.53 -22.28 -8.53
C GLU A 72 1.68 -22.15 -7.01
N LYS A 73 2.46 -21.18 -6.55
CA LYS A 73 2.66 -20.89 -5.13
C LYS A 73 1.33 -20.57 -4.43
N TYR A 74 0.50 -19.69 -5.02
CA TYR A 74 -0.80 -19.35 -4.42
C TYR A 74 -1.79 -20.52 -4.41
N LEU A 75 -1.74 -21.40 -5.40
CA LEU A 75 -2.57 -22.61 -5.41
C LEU A 75 -2.12 -23.63 -4.36
N GLU A 76 -0.82 -23.80 -4.19
CA GLU A 76 -0.25 -24.65 -3.15
C GLU A 76 -0.66 -24.16 -1.75
N ASP A 77 -0.46 -22.87 -1.47
CA ASP A 77 -0.88 -22.24 -0.22
C ASP A 77 -2.39 -22.42 0.02
N TYR A 78 -3.21 -22.17 -1.01
CA TYR A 78 -4.67 -22.29 -0.91
C TYR A 78 -5.13 -23.71 -0.61
N ASN A 79 -4.53 -24.73 -1.25
CA ASN A 79 -4.88 -26.11 -1.04
C ASN A 79 -4.46 -26.61 0.35
N ASN A 80 -3.23 -26.29 0.79
CA ASN A 80 -2.73 -26.67 2.11
C ASN A 80 -3.61 -26.11 3.23
N GLU A 81 -4.04 -24.86 3.12
CA GLU A 81 -4.85 -24.22 4.16
C GLU A 81 -6.32 -24.63 4.13
N LYS A 82 -6.84 -25.03 2.99
CA LYS A 82 -8.20 -25.59 2.87
C LYS A 82 -8.32 -26.92 3.62
N ASP A 83 -7.27 -27.72 3.58
CA ASP A 83 -7.23 -29.03 4.24
C ASP A 83 -7.08 -28.90 5.76
N GLU A 84 -6.44 -27.83 6.26
CA GLU A 84 -6.23 -27.59 7.69
C GLU A 84 -7.45 -27.04 8.44
N LYS A 85 -8.61 -26.85 7.77
CA LYS A 85 -9.79 -26.17 8.36
C LYS A 85 -9.47 -24.82 9.00
N SER A 86 -8.42 -24.18 8.54
CA SER A 86 -8.01 -22.85 9.02
C SER A 86 -9.11 -21.85 8.70
N GLY A 87 -9.53 -21.05 9.66
CA GLY A 87 -10.52 -19.98 9.46
C GLY A 87 -9.99 -18.79 8.63
N ILE A 88 -9.00 -19.02 7.76
CA ILE A 88 -8.35 -18.01 6.94
C ILE A 88 -9.32 -17.53 5.87
N ASN A 89 -9.62 -16.25 5.90
CA ASN A 89 -10.41 -15.59 4.87
C ASN A 89 -9.48 -15.12 3.75
N TYR A 90 -9.66 -15.66 2.55
CA TYR A 90 -8.99 -15.15 1.37
C TYR A 90 -9.66 -13.88 0.85
N THR A 91 -8.84 -12.99 0.31
CA THR A 91 -9.36 -11.78 -0.35
C THR A 91 -10.33 -12.13 -1.47
N LYS A 92 -11.37 -11.34 -1.58
CA LYS A 92 -12.35 -11.43 -2.68
C LYS A 92 -11.87 -10.77 -3.96
N LYS A 93 -10.64 -10.26 -3.98
CA LYS A 93 -10.06 -9.46 -5.05
C LYS A 93 -8.61 -9.88 -5.33
N ILE A 94 -8.25 -9.95 -6.60
CA ILE A 94 -6.87 -10.09 -7.05
C ILE A 94 -6.35 -8.71 -7.44
N TYR A 95 -5.15 -8.38 -6.99
CA TYR A 95 -4.45 -7.15 -7.32
C TYR A 95 -3.32 -7.45 -8.31
N ILE A 96 -3.32 -6.76 -9.46
CA ILE A 96 -2.23 -6.81 -10.44
C ILE A 96 -1.59 -5.43 -10.44
N LEU A 97 -0.35 -5.36 -9.98
CA LEU A 97 0.37 -4.11 -9.74
C LEU A 97 1.62 -4.03 -10.60
N GLY A 98 2.04 -2.81 -10.93
CA GLY A 98 3.30 -2.53 -11.63
C GLY A 98 3.19 -2.53 -13.13
N GLY A 99 4.22 -3.06 -13.80
CA GLY A 99 4.52 -2.84 -15.21
C GLY A 99 3.74 -3.68 -16.23
N LEU A 100 2.65 -4.37 -15.87
CA LEU A 100 1.92 -5.15 -16.88
C LEU A 100 1.47 -4.30 -18.08
N ALA A 101 1.09 -3.05 -17.85
CA ALA A 101 0.69 -2.11 -18.90
C ALA A 101 1.83 -1.75 -19.89
N GLN A 102 3.08 -2.06 -19.57
CA GLN A 102 4.24 -1.82 -20.45
C GLN A 102 4.40 -2.88 -21.54
N LYS A 103 3.74 -4.02 -21.37
CA LYS A 103 3.71 -5.09 -22.37
C LYS A 103 2.81 -4.71 -23.55
N ASP A 104 2.97 -5.41 -24.67
CA ASP A 104 2.03 -5.27 -25.76
C ASP A 104 0.63 -5.78 -25.38
N LYS A 105 -0.37 -5.36 -26.15
CA LYS A 105 -1.78 -5.67 -25.88
C LYS A 105 -2.07 -7.17 -25.88
N LYS A 106 -1.38 -7.94 -26.71
CA LYS A 106 -1.55 -9.39 -26.80
C LYS A 106 -1.00 -10.07 -25.53
N GLU A 107 0.21 -9.70 -25.13
CA GLU A 107 0.82 -10.21 -23.90
C GLU A 107 -0.02 -9.87 -22.66
N ILE A 108 -0.53 -8.63 -22.56
CA ILE A 108 -1.44 -8.24 -21.47
C ILE A 108 -2.64 -9.19 -21.39
N TYR A 109 -3.25 -9.50 -22.53
CA TYR A 109 -4.43 -10.37 -22.56
C TYR A 109 -4.10 -11.83 -22.25
N GLU A 110 -2.96 -12.33 -22.68
CA GLU A 110 -2.48 -13.68 -22.31
C GLU A 110 -2.24 -13.81 -20.80
N GLU A 111 -1.56 -12.83 -20.20
CA GLU A 111 -1.34 -12.81 -18.76
C GLU A 111 -2.66 -12.71 -17.97
N LEU A 112 -3.56 -11.83 -18.41
CA LEU A 112 -4.90 -11.70 -17.79
C LEU A 112 -5.72 -12.98 -17.91
N ALA A 113 -5.58 -13.74 -19.00
CA ALA A 113 -6.26 -15.02 -19.16
C ALA A 113 -5.80 -16.04 -18.11
N LYS A 114 -4.49 -16.17 -17.88
CA LYS A 114 -3.91 -17.04 -16.85
C LYS A 114 -4.42 -16.67 -15.44
N ILE A 115 -4.37 -15.38 -15.10
CA ILE A 115 -4.83 -14.87 -13.80
C ILE A 115 -6.35 -15.07 -13.64
N LYS A 116 -7.12 -14.93 -14.71
CA LYS A 116 -8.58 -15.17 -14.69
C LYS A 116 -8.92 -16.64 -14.44
N GLU A 117 -8.13 -17.57 -14.97
CA GLU A 117 -8.29 -19.00 -14.68
C GLU A 117 -7.93 -19.31 -13.22
N PHE A 118 -6.83 -18.76 -12.72
CA PHE A 118 -6.50 -18.84 -11.30
C PHE A 118 -7.64 -18.30 -10.42
N ALA A 119 -8.16 -17.11 -10.75
CA ALA A 119 -9.27 -16.50 -10.02
C ALA A 119 -10.48 -17.42 -9.90
N LYS A 120 -10.82 -18.15 -10.99
CA LYS A 120 -11.90 -19.14 -10.96
C LYS A 120 -11.61 -20.30 -10.01
N LYS A 121 -10.37 -20.80 -9.99
CA LYS A 121 -9.96 -21.94 -9.13
C LYS A 121 -10.08 -21.58 -7.65
N VAL A 122 -9.70 -20.36 -7.27
CA VAL A 122 -9.76 -19.90 -5.86
C VAL A 122 -11.04 -19.16 -5.50
N GLY A 123 -12.04 -19.12 -6.41
CA GLY A 123 -13.35 -18.51 -6.16
C GLY A 123 -13.37 -16.98 -6.11
N VAL A 124 -12.34 -16.30 -6.60
CA VAL A 124 -12.25 -14.84 -6.64
C VAL A 124 -12.94 -14.30 -7.90
N LYS A 125 -13.73 -13.23 -7.74
CA LYS A 125 -14.51 -12.65 -8.86
C LYS A 125 -14.00 -11.30 -9.36
N ASP A 126 -13.24 -10.61 -8.54
CA ASP A 126 -12.82 -9.24 -8.83
C ASP A 126 -11.30 -9.20 -9.08
N ILE A 127 -10.92 -8.73 -10.27
CA ILE A 127 -9.54 -8.46 -10.65
C ILE A 127 -9.38 -6.94 -10.74
N ALA A 128 -8.41 -6.41 -10.00
CA ALA A 128 -7.99 -5.01 -10.05
C ALA A 128 -6.63 -4.92 -10.75
N LEU A 129 -6.54 -4.08 -11.78
CA LEU A 129 -5.34 -3.88 -12.58
C LEU A 129 -4.81 -2.45 -12.42
N GLU A 130 -3.54 -2.32 -12.06
CA GLU A 130 -2.87 -1.02 -12.03
C GLU A 130 -2.49 -0.56 -13.43
N LEU A 131 -2.86 0.68 -13.73
CA LEU A 131 -2.56 1.34 -14.99
C LEU A 131 -2.04 2.75 -14.72
N PRO A 132 -0.96 3.18 -15.40
CA PRO A 132 -0.49 4.57 -15.37
C PRO A 132 -1.53 5.53 -15.93
N VAL A 133 -1.47 6.79 -15.51
CA VAL A 133 -2.37 7.86 -15.98
C VAL A 133 -2.35 7.97 -17.50
N ASN A 134 -1.17 8.06 -18.11
CA ASN A 134 -1.01 8.19 -19.57
C ASN A 134 -1.58 6.99 -20.31
N TYR A 135 -1.37 5.76 -19.81
CA TYR A 135 -1.99 4.58 -20.41
C TYR A 135 -3.52 4.70 -20.46
N VAL A 136 -4.13 5.10 -19.36
CA VAL A 136 -5.59 5.26 -19.28
C VAL A 136 -6.08 6.35 -20.24
N LEU A 137 -5.33 7.45 -20.39
CA LEU A 137 -5.70 8.55 -21.29
C LEU A 137 -5.60 8.15 -22.77
N GLU A 138 -4.58 7.41 -23.14
CA GLU A 138 -4.28 7.07 -24.54
C GLU A 138 -5.03 5.83 -25.03
N ASN A 139 -5.30 4.85 -24.17
CA ASN A 139 -5.81 3.56 -24.60
C ASN A 139 -7.28 3.32 -24.24
N SER A 140 -7.94 2.44 -24.99
CA SER A 140 -9.27 1.94 -24.63
C SER A 140 -9.15 0.91 -23.51
N ILE A 141 -9.73 1.21 -22.34
CA ILE A 141 -9.72 0.31 -21.18
C ILE A 141 -10.96 -0.61 -21.13
N ARG A 142 -11.96 -0.38 -22.00
CA ARG A 142 -13.21 -1.19 -22.00
C ARG A 142 -12.97 -2.66 -22.32
N ASP A 143 -11.98 -2.96 -23.15
CA ASP A 143 -11.69 -4.34 -23.55
C ASP A 143 -11.16 -5.17 -22.36
N LEU A 144 -10.50 -4.54 -21.39
CA LEU A 144 -10.00 -5.21 -20.19
C LEU A 144 -11.11 -5.93 -19.39
N LYS A 145 -12.36 -5.43 -19.48
CA LYS A 145 -13.51 -6.10 -18.84
C LYS A 145 -13.76 -7.50 -19.41
N LYS A 146 -13.53 -7.71 -20.70
CA LYS A 146 -13.70 -9.02 -21.35
C LYS A 146 -12.68 -10.03 -20.80
N HIS A 147 -11.54 -9.51 -20.36
CA HIS A 147 -10.45 -10.29 -19.74
C HIS A 147 -10.58 -10.43 -18.21
N GLY A 148 -11.72 -10.00 -17.62
CA GLY A 148 -12.03 -10.21 -16.22
C GLY A 148 -11.67 -9.05 -15.29
N VAL A 149 -11.04 -7.98 -15.79
CA VAL A 149 -10.72 -6.78 -15.00
C VAL A 149 -12.00 -6.02 -14.69
N LYS A 150 -12.29 -5.80 -13.42
CA LYS A 150 -13.46 -5.05 -12.96
C LYS A 150 -13.12 -3.71 -12.31
N GLU A 151 -11.86 -3.54 -11.97
CA GLU A 151 -11.38 -2.36 -11.26
C GLU A 151 -10.06 -1.90 -11.86
N ILE A 152 -9.91 -0.59 -12.07
CA ILE A 152 -8.66 0.03 -12.45
C ILE A 152 -8.07 0.69 -11.20
N ILE A 153 -6.84 0.34 -10.90
CA ILE A 153 -6.00 1.03 -9.93
C ILE A 153 -5.24 2.07 -10.74
N LEU A 154 -5.60 3.35 -10.58
CA LEU A 154 -4.91 4.43 -11.27
C LEU A 154 -3.60 4.74 -10.55
N GLY A 155 -2.47 4.46 -11.19
CA GLY A 155 -1.13 4.77 -10.71
C GLY A 155 -0.82 6.25 -10.87
N ALA A 156 -1.28 7.05 -9.90
CA ALA A 156 -1.20 8.50 -9.99
C ALA A 156 0.07 9.09 -9.41
N ILE A 157 0.86 8.29 -8.69
CA ILE A 157 2.13 8.69 -8.07
C ILE A 157 1.94 9.76 -7.00
N SER A 158 1.39 10.92 -7.34
CA SER A 158 0.93 12.01 -6.48
C SER A 158 -0.28 12.69 -7.11
N LEU A 159 -0.98 13.53 -6.36
CA LEU A 159 -2.06 14.39 -6.87
C LEU A 159 -1.72 15.88 -6.75
N GLU A 160 -0.51 16.22 -6.34
CA GLU A 160 0.01 17.58 -6.30
C GLU A 160 0.91 17.83 -7.52
N ASP A 161 0.55 18.84 -8.32
CA ASP A 161 1.26 19.15 -9.55
C ASP A 161 2.73 19.50 -9.30
N GLU A 162 3.04 20.18 -8.20
CA GLU A 162 4.42 20.48 -7.82
C GLU A 162 5.24 19.21 -7.51
N ILE A 163 4.63 18.20 -6.87
CA ILE A 163 5.30 16.94 -6.61
C ILE A 163 5.50 16.15 -7.90
N LEU A 164 4.50 16.14 -8.78
CA LEU A 164 4.58 15.48 -10.08
C LEU A 164 5.71 16.07 -10.92
N GLU A 165 5.76 17.40 -11.06
CA GLU A 165 6.78 18.11 -11.83
C GLU A 165 8.19 17.91 -11.26
N LYS A 166 8.38 18.05 -9.93
CA LYS A 166 9.67 17.82 -9.26
C LYS A 166 10.21 16.39 -9.49
N ASN A 167 9.32 15.44 -9.74
CA ASN A 167 9.65 14.04 -9.99
C ASN A 167 9.65 13.67 -11.48
N GLY A 168 9.55 14.64 -12.39
CA GLY A 168 9.69 14.46 -13.82
C GLY A 168 8.47 13.81 -14.49
N LEU A 169 7.27 13.97 -13.93
CA LEU A 169 6.04 13.48 -14.52
C LEU A 169 5.39 14.55 -15.39
N GLU A 170 4.99 14.18 -16.58
CA GLU A 170 4.45 15.11 -17.60
C GLU A 170 2.93 15.29 -17.51
N TYR A 171 2.23 14.56 -16.62
CA TYR A 171 0.80 14.73 -16.41
C TYR A 171 0.50 15.53 -15.13
N SER A 172 -0.65 16.18 -15.11
CA SER A 172 -1.14 17.03 -14.03
C SER A 172 -2.31 16.38 -13.27
N TYR A 173 -2.72 16.98 -12.16
CA TYR A 173 -3.96 16.62 -11.47
C TYR A 173 -5.19 16.69 -12.38
N ARG A 174 -5.21 17.64 -13.33
CA ARG A 174 -6.26 17.72 -14.35
C ARG A 174 -6.30 16.48 -15.23
N ASP A 175 -5.15 15.92 -15.58
CA ASP A 175 -5.07 14.73 -16.41
C ASP A 175 -5.46 13.48 -15.61
N ILE A 176 -5.09 13.43 -14.33
CA ILE A 176 -5.57 12.41 -13.41
C ILE A 176 -7.10 12.42 -13.33
N THR A 177 -7.72 13.61 -13.20
CA THR A 177 -9.19 13.71 -13.15
C THR A 177 -9.86 13.28 -14.46
N LYS A 178 -9.25 13.57 -15.62
CA LYS A 178 -9.71 13.05 -16.93
C LYS A 178 -9.62 11.50 -16.97
N ALA A 179 -8.52 10.93 -16.46
CA ALA A 179 -8.36 9.48 -16.39
C ALA A 179 -9.43 8.83 -15.50
N VAL A 180 -9.71 9.41 -14.34
CA VAL A 180 -10.79 8.98 -13.44
C VAL A 180 -12.14 9.01 -14.15
N PHE A 181 -12.44 10.10 -14.87
CA PHE A 181 -13.67 10.21 -15.64
C PHE A 181 -13.76 9.14 -16.75
N LYS A 182 -12.64 8.86 -17.44
CA LYS A 182 -12.58 7.82 -18.47
C LYS A 182 -12.82 6.40 -17.88
N ILE A 183 -12.31 6.12 -16.67
CA ILE A 183 -12.59 4.88 -15.95
C ILE A 183 -14.10 4.78 -15.62
N ALA A 184 -14.71 5.87 -15.16
CA ALA A 184 -16.14 5.91 -14.86
C ALA A 184 -16.99 5.69 -16.12
N LEU A 185 -16.64 6.31 -17.25
CA LEU A 185 -17.30 6.08 -18.54
C LEU A 185 -17.16 4.64 -19.06
N ALA A 186 -16.13 3.93 -18.64
CA ALA A 186 -15.98 2.50 -18.93
C ALA A 186 -16.83 1.63 -17.98
N PHE A 187 -17.56 2.21 -17.03
CA PHE A 187 -18.31 1.50 -15.99
C PHE A 187 -17.41 0.53 -15.20
N MET A 188 -16.22 0.96 -14.84
CA MET A 188 -15.27 0.21 -14.02
C MET A 188 -15.13 0.88 -12.64
N LYS A 189 -14.83 0.07 -11.64
CA LYS A 189 -14.46 0.59 -10.31
C LYS A 189 -13.10 1.28 -10.42
N MET A 190 -12.91 2.34 -9.65
CA MET A 190 -11.66 3.09 -9.59
C MET A 190 -11.04 2.95 -8.21
N SER A 191 -9.78 2.59 -8.19
CA SER A 191 -8.87 2.65 -7.04
C SER A 191 -7.67 3.52 -7.39
N LEU A 192 -6.92 3.93 -6.39
CA LEU A 192 -5.85 4.89 -6.58
C LEU A 192 -4.59 4.39 -5.86
N SER A 193 -3.44 4.44 -6.54
CA SER A 193 -2.14 4.24 -5.92
C SER A 193 -1.33 5.54 -5.96
N ILE A 194 -0.69 5.86 -4.84
CA ILE A 194 0.26 6.97 -4.71
C ILE A 194 1.50 6.51 -3.98
N ILE A 195 2.61 7.18 -4.26
CA ILE A 195 3.84 7.04 -3.49
C ILE A 195 3.79 8.07 -2.36
N ILE A 196 4.04 7.63 -1.15
CA ILE A 196 4.04 8.51 0.01
C ILE A 196 5.46 8.84 0.45
N GLY A 197 5.71 10.11 0.75
CA GLY A 197 7.03 10.62 1.13
C GLY A 197 7.88 11.04 -0.08
N LEU A 198 7.26 11.45 -1.18
CA LEU A 198 7.95 12.06 -2.33
C LEU A 198 8.36 13.51 -2.06
N SER A 199 7.58 14.21 -1.24
CA SER A 199 7.92 15.54 -0.74
C SER A 199 8.43 15.46 0.69
N ASN A 200 9.36 16.35 1.05
CA ASN A 200 9.82 16.56 2.41
C ASN A 200 8.85 17.43 3.24
N ASP A 201 7.86 18.04 2.59
CA ASP A 201 6.81 18.79 3.25
C ASP A 201 5.58 17.92 3.50
N GLU A 202 5.36 17.59 4.76
CA GLU A 202 4.18 16.83 5.19
C GLU A 202 2.86 17.47 4.70
N LYS A 203 2.80 18.80 4.61
CA LYS A 203 1.58 19.48 4.17
C LYS A 203 1.29 19.24 2.69
N GLU A 204 2.33 19.22 1.84
CA GLU A 204 2.19 18.89 0.42
C GLU A 204 1.73 17.44 0.25
N GLU A 205 2.32 16.51 0.98
CA GLU A 205 1.91 15.10 0.97
C GLU A 205 0.44 14.94 1.39
N LEU A 206 0.03 15.59 2.48
CA LEU A 206 -1.34 15.53 2.96
C LEU A 206 -2.35 16.23 2.03
N LYS A 207 -1.95 17.23 1.25
CA LYS A 207 -2.79 17.79 0.17
C LYS A 207 -3.06 16.74 -0.91
N SER A 208 -2.03 15.98 -1.32
CA SER A 208 -2.22 14.87 -2.26
C SER A 208 -3.24 13.86 -1.74
N VAL A 209 -3.13 13.45 -0.46
CA VAL A 209 -4.10 12.55 0.18
C VAL A 209 -5.49 13.17 0.26
N TYR A 210 -5.59 14.48 0.51
CA TYR A 210 -6.86 15.19 0.52
C TYR A 210 -7.54 15.14 -0.86
N LYS A 211 -6.81 15.41 -1.93
CA LYS A 211 -7.33 15.30 -3.30
C LYS A 211 -7.74 13.85 -3.62
N ALA A 212 -6.95 12.85 -3.19
CA ALA A 212 -7.30 11.44 -3.32
C ALA A 212 -8.66 11.12 -2.66
N LYS A 213 -8.85 11.63 -1.44
CA LYS A 213 -10.10 11.49 -0.68
C LYS A 213 -11.32 12.03 -1.44
N GLU A 214 -11.16 13.16 -2.14
CA GLU A 214 -12.25 13.76 -2.93
C GLU A 214 -12.59 12.95 -4.19
N LEU A 215 -11.63 12.23 -4.76
CA LEU A 215 -11.86 11.31 -5.89
C LEU A 215 -12.62 10.04 -5.49
N LYS A 216 -12.73 9.75 -4.18
CA LYS A 216 -13.48 8.61 -3.61
C LYS A 216 -13.09 7.26 -4.21
N PRO A 217 -11.82 6.89 -4.21
CA PRO A 217 -11.39 5.60 -4.71
C PRO A 217 -12.02 4.46 -3.90
N LYS A 218 -12.21 3.31 -4.55
CA LYS A 218 -12.68 2.09 -3.87
C LYS A 218 -11.64 1.57 -2.89
N THR A 219 -10.39 1.52 -3.34
CA THR A 219 -9.21 1.16 -2.55
C THR A 219 -8.18 2.27 -2.68
N MET A 220 -7.52 2.62 -1.59
CA MET A 220 -6.36 3.50 -1.61
C MET A 220 -5.10 2.67 -1.36
N ILE A 221 -4.09 2.83 -2.22
CA ILE A 221 -2.84 2.09 -2.13
C ILE A 221 -1.71 3.10 -1.86
N PHE A 222 -1.01 2.90 -0.75
CA PHE A 222 0.20 3.64 -0.42
C PHE A 222 1.43 2.81 -0.78
N ILE A 223 2.26 3.34 -1.64
CA ILE A 223 3.56 2.76 -2.03
C ILE A 223 4.66 3.51 -1.29
N GLN A 224 5.61 2.78 -0.74
CA GLN A 224 6.74 3.37 -0.01
C GLN A 224 7.74 3.99 -0.99
N ASN A 225 8.19 5.22 -0.68
CA ASN A 225 9.23 5.88 -1.46
C ASN A 225 10.61 5.31 -1.12
N VAL A 226 11.33 4.89 -2.16
CA VAL A 226 12.73 4.46 -2.07
C VAL A 226 13.53 5.09 -3.20
N VAL A 227 14.80 5.33 -2.94
CA VAL A 227 15.76 5.82 -3.96
C VAL A 227 16.64 4.66 -4.38
N LEU A 228 16.70 4.42 -5.67
CA LEU A 228 17.49 3.36 -6.28
C LEU A 228 18.74 3.93 -6.95
N LYS A 229 19.87 3.22 -6.86
CA LYS A 229 21.10 3.56 -7.60
C LYS A 229 20.80 3.67 -9.09
N GLY A 230 21.50 4.55 -9.79
CA GLY A 230 21.31 4.79 -11.22
C GLY A 230 20.15 5.72 -11.58
N THR A 231 19.32 6.16 -10.63
CA THR A 231 18.22 7.09 -10.88
C THR A 231 18.63 8.56 -10.68
N GLU A 232 17.88 9.49 -11.27
CA GLU A 232 18.09 10.93 -11.04
C GLU A 232 17.89 11.30 -9.56
N ASN A 233 16.97 10.64 -8.86
CA ASN A 233 16.82 10.85 -7.43
C ASN A 233 18.04 10.37 -6.63
N ALA A 234 18.75 9.34 -7.08
CA ALA A 234 20.02 8.95 -6.47
C ALA A 234 21.09 10.03 -6.62
N LYS A 235 21.22 10.63 -7.82
CA LYS A 235 22.14 11.74 -8.05
C LYS A 235 21.78 12.96 -7.19
N LYS A 236 20.50 13.30 -7.08
CA LYS A 236 20.01 14.38 -6.20
C LYS A 236 20.31 14.09 -4.74
N PHE A 237 20.11 12.85 -4.28
CA PHE A 237 20.38 12.43 -2.91
C PHE A 237 21.87 12.54 -2.57
N VAL A 238 22.73 11.98 -3.41
CA VAL A 238 24.21 12.03 -3.21
C VAL A 238 24.72 13.47 -3.18
N ARG A 239 24.14 14.37 -3.99
CA ARG A 239 24.47 15.81 -4.01
C ARG A 239 23.85 16.60 -2.85
N GLY A 240 23.08 15.97 -1.97
CA GLY A 240 22.37 16.63 -0.87
C GLY A 240 21.14 17.45 -1.28
N ASN A 241 20.69 17.32 -2.53
CA ASN A 241 19.55 18.04 -3.09
C ASN A 241 18.20 17.29 -2.90
N LEU A 242 18.25 16.09 -2.38
CA LEU A 242 17.08 15.30 -2.01
C LEU A 242 17.23 14.81 -0.57
N LYS A 243 16.27 15.16 0.26
CA LYS A 243 16.15 14.65 1.62
C LYS A 243 15.06 13.59 1.68
N MET A 244 15.32 12.47 2.33
CA MET A 244 14.31 11.44 2.59
C MET A 244 13.70 11.62 3.98
N LEU A 245 12.44 11.28 4.13
CA LEU A 245 11.80 11.21 5.44
C LEU A 245 12.47 10.13 6.29
N SER A 246 12.68 10.43 7.56
CA SER A 246 13.06 9.40 8.53
C SER A 246 11.93 8.38 8.69
N VAL A 247 12.26 7.24 9.28
CA VAL A 247 11.30 6.17 9.59
C VAL A 247 10.12 6.71 10.38
N GLU A 248 10.37 7.53 11.39
CA GLU A 248 9.34 8.06 12.28
C GLU A 248 8.47 9.13 11.59
N GLU A 249 9.07 10.02 10.79
CA GLU A 249 8.34 11.00 9.99
C GLU A 249 7.41 10.29 8.98
N ASN A 250 7.91 9.25 8.32
CA ASN A 250 7.12 8.47 7.37
C ASN A 250 5.93 7.76 8.04
N LYS A 251 6.15 7.13 9.21
CA LYS A 251 5.07 6.53 10.00
C LYS A 251 4.01 7.55 10.40
N ASN A 252 4.42 8.71 10.87
CA ASN A 252 3.51 9.79 11.26
C ASN A 252 2.67 10.27 10.06
N LEU A 253 3.30 10.44 8.91
CA LEU A 253 2.64 10.84 7.68
C LEU A 253 1.59 9.81 7.25
N ILE A 254 1.95 8.53 7.20
CA ILE A 254 1.03 7.45 6.82
C ILE A 254 -0.13 7.34 7.81
N GLU A 255 0.11 7.48 9.12
CA GLU A 255 -0.95 7.46 10.11
C GLU A 255 -1.95 8.61 9.90
N LYS A 256 -1.46 9.84 9.67
CA LYS A 256 -2.31 11.00 9.38
C LYS A 256 -3.09 10.79 8.08
N ALA A 257 -2.43 10.34 7.02
CA ALA A 257 -3.05 10.02 5.74
C ALA A 257 -4.16 8.98 5.90
N THR A 258 -3.89 7.91 6.62
CA THR A 258 -4.87 6.86 6.93
C THR A 258 -6.08 7.42 7.66
N LYS A 259 -5.88 8.21 8.70
CA LYS A 259 -6.98 8.86 9.45
C LYS A 259 -7.85 9.73 8.54
N MET A 260 -7.23 10.52 7.66
CA MET A 260 -7.96 11.37 6.70
C MET A 260 -8.84 10.57 5.75
N LEU A 261 -8.36 9.43 5.24
CA LEU A 261 -9.14 8.56 4.36
C LEU A 261 -10.31 7.92 5.09
N LEU A 262 -10.08 7.46 6.31
CA LEU A 262 -11.09 6.82 7.13
C LEU A 262 -12.25 7.75 7.50
N GLU A 263 -11.99 9.02 7.71
CA GLU A 263 -13.02 10.04 7.93
C GLU A 263 -14.02 10.12 6.77
N LYS A 264 -13.58 9.85 5.56
CA LYS A 264 -14.41 9.79 4.34
C LYS A 264 -14.90 8.39 3.99
N LYS A 265 -14.74 7.44 4.90
CA LYS A 265 -15.16 6.04 4.72
C LYS A 265 -14.47 5.32 3.56
N ILE A 266 -13.29 5.73 3.20
CA ILE A 266 -12.38 4.94 2.37
C ILE A 266 -11.74 3.93 3.32
N LEU A 267 -12.24 2.71 3.28
CA LEU A 267 -11.96 1.69 4.30
C LEU A 267 -11.01 0.62 3.79
N ASP A 268 -10.84 0.53 2.49
CA ASP A 268 -9.95 -0.42 1.86
C ASP A 268 -8.64 0.31 1.55
N ILE A 269 -7.66 0.15 2.44
CA ILE A 269 -6.35 0.78 2.35
C ILE A 269 -5.30 -0.30 2.34
N LEU A 270 -4.45 -0.29 1.32
CA LEU A 270 -3.31 -1.18 1.19
C LEU A 270 -2.01 -0.40 1.36
N TYR A 271 -1.09 -0.99 2.11
CA TYR A 271 0.27 -0.49 2.21
C TYR A 271 1.16 -1.47 1.47
N ILE A 272 1.78 -1.00 0.41
CA ILE A 272 2.63 -1.85 -0.42
C ILE A 272 4.06 -1.39 -0.25
N LYS A 273 4.92 -2.35 0.14
CA LYS A 273 6.35 -2.19 -0.03
C LYS A 273 6.65 -1.97 -1.51
N ASN A 274 7.79 -1.40 -1.79
CA ASN A 274 8.22 -1.30 -3.17
C ASN A 274 7.97 -2.64 -3.90
N ILE A 275 7.36 -2.53 -5.07
CA ILE A 275 6.83 -3.66 -5.86
C ILE A 275 7.88 -4.74 -6.14
N GLN A 276 9.18 -4.43 -6.02
CA GLN A 276 10.28 -5.26 -6.48
C GLN A 276 11.37 -5.46 -5.43
N GLU A 277 10.99 -5.58 -4.15
CA GLU A 277 11.96 -5.67 -3.04
C GLU A 277 13.10 -6.66 -3.29
N ASP A 278 12.79 -7.86 -3.78
CA ASP A 278 13.81 -8.89 -4.05
C ASP A 278 14.76 -8.51 -5.20
N ARG A 279 14.29 -7.70 -6.15
CA ARG A 279 15.05 -7.26 -7.33
C ARG A 279 15.79 -5.94 -7.10
N ILE A 280 15.34 -5.13 -6.14
CA ILE A 280 15.95 -3.82 -5.85
C ILE A 280 17.00 -3.88 -4.74
N LYS A 281 17.16 -5.03 -4.07
CA LYS A 281 18.03 -5.15 -2.90
C LYS A 281 19.44 -4.62 -3.16
N ASP A 282 20.02 -4.97 -4.30
CA ASP A 282 21.37 -4.53 -4.68
C ASP A 282 21.39 -3.09 -5.24
N LYS A 283 20.24 -2.58 -5.67
CA LYS A 283 20.09 -1.22 -6.21
C LYS A 283 19.55 -0.23 -5.18
N TYR A 284 19.15 -0.69 -4.01
CA TYR A 284 18.65 0.16 -2.95
C TYR A 284 19.75 1.10 -2.44
N LEU A 285 19.46 2.39 -2.39
CA LEU A 285 20.35 3.41 -1.86
C LEU A 285 19.84 3.97 -0.52
N THR A 286 18.59 4.40 -0.49
CA THR A 286 17.97 4.97 0.72
C THR A 286 16.44 4.95 0.62
N GLY A 287 15.79 5.28 1.71
CA GLY A 287 14.33 5.32 1.84
C GLY A 287 13.86 4.43 2.97
N VAL A 288 12.56 4.31 3.12
CA VAL A 288 11.98 3.53 4.21
C VAL A 288 11.39 2.24 3.66
N ILE A 289 11.91 1.09 4.06
CA ILE A 289 11.37 -0.23 3.76
C ILE A 289 10.87 -0.85 5.06
N TYR A 290 9.57 -1.10 5.12
CA TYR A 290 8.95 -1.80 6.25
C TYR A 290 8.50 -3.19 5.84
N ASN A 291 8.77 -4.16 6.68
CA ASN A 291 8.25 -5.51 6.50
C ASN A 291 6.76 -5.61 6.87
N ASN A 292 6.32 -4.88 7.89
CA ASN A 292 4.98 -4.96 8.44
C ASN A 292 4.38 -3.56 8.72
N ILE A 293 4.44 -2.66 7.74
CA ILE A 293 4.00 -1.27 7.94
C ILE A 293 2.53 -1.18 8.35
N GLU A 294 1.68 -2.04 7.80
CA GLU A 294 0.26 -2.10 8.13
C GLU A 294 0.04 -2.41 9.61
N GLU A 295 0.71 -3.45 10.11
CA GLU A 295 0.65 -3.84 11.51
C GLU A 295 1.16 -2.73 12.43
N GLU A 296 2.25 -2.08 12.07
CA GLU A 296 2.80 -0.96 12.85
C GLU A 296 1.84 0.24 12.89
N ILE A 297 1.25 0.63 11.76
CA ILE A 297 0.29 1.74 11.70
C ILE A 297 -0.96 1.42 12.52
N VAL A 298 -1.50 0.21 12.38
CA VAL A 298 -2.66 -0.23 13.16
C VAL A 298 -2.33 -0.24 14.66
N THR A 299 -1.17 -0.77 15.05
CA THR A 299 -0.71 -0.77 16.44
C THR A 299 -0.62 0.65 17.02
N ARG A 300 -0.05 1.61 16.26
CA ARG A 300 0.00 3.03 16.66
C ARG A 300 -1.38 3.65 16.79
N MET A 301 -2.28 3.34 15.87
CA MET A 301 -3.65 3.85 15.92
C MET A 301 -4.41 3.35 17.16
N TYR A 302 -4.19 2.08 17.56
CA TYR A 302 -4.74 1.56 18.82
C TYR A 302 -4.12 2.22 20.03
N TYR A 303 -2.79 2.40 20.04
CA TYR A 303 -2.13 3.13 21.12
C TYR A 303 -2.74 4.54 21.29
N ASN A 304 -2.83 5.30 20.21
CA ASN A 304 -3.40 6.65 20.23
C ASN A 304 -4.89 6.65 20.66
N TYR A 305 -5.64 5.65 20.24
CA TYR A 305 -7.04 5.51 20.66
C TYR A 305 -7.16 5.20 22.16
N LEU A 306 -6.36 4.30 22.69
CA LEU A 306 -6.33 4.00 24.14
C LEU A 306 -5.87 5.21 24.93
N PHE A 307 -4.80 5.87 24.48
CA PHE A 307 -4.27 7.07 25.10
C PHE A 307 -5.34 8.15 25.25
N GLU A 308 -6.04 8.50 24.16
CA GLU A 308 -7.11 9.50 24.20
C GLU A 308 -8.31 9.05 25.05
N LYS A 309 -8.60 7.77 25.08
CA LYS A 309 -9.66 7.22 25.92
C LYS A 309 -9.33 7.38 27.39
N ILE A 310 -8.14 6.99 27.81
CA ILE A 310 -7.68 7.05 29.21
C ILE A 310 -7.55 8.50 29.66
N LYS A 311 -6.98 9.38 28.83
CA LYS A 311 -6.87 10.81 29.07
C LYS A 311 -8.23 11.46 29.34
N ASN A 312 -9.28 11.09 28.58
CA ASN A 312 -10.61 11.64 28.73
C ASN A 312 -11.39 11.12 29.93
N LEU A 313 -10.96 10.02 30.55
CA LEU A 313 -11.61 9.51 31.76
C LEU A 313 -11.33 10.36 33.00
N LYS A 314 -10.38 11.31 32.92
CA LYS A 314 -9.93 12.17 34.04
C LYS A 314 -9.57 11.39 35.30
N VAL A 315 -9.04 10.19 35.13
CA VAL A 315 -8.95 9.20 36.16
C VAL A 315 -7.56 9.21 36.79
N LYS A 316 -7.47 9.42 38.07
CA LYS A 316 -6.35 9.01 38.92
C LYS A 316 -6.57 7.56 39.32
N ASN A 317 -6.56 6.63 38.38
CA ASN A 317 -6.92 5.26 38.69
C ASN A 317 -5.75 4.33 38.54
N GLU A 318 -5.51 3.63 39.61
CA GLU A 318 -4.47 2.63 39.72
C GLU A 318 -4.78 1.34 38.92
N TYR A 319 -6.07 1.13 38.54
CA TYR A 319 -6.57 -0.09 37.92
C TYR A 319 -7.49 0.20 36.74
N ILE A 320 -7.21 -0.41 35.58
CA ILE A 320 -8.03 -0.28 34.39
C ILE A 320 -8.32 -1.67 33.83
N THR A 321 -9.57 -1.90 33.40
CA THR A 321 -9.96 -3.09 32.65
C THR A 321 -10.18 -2.74 31.18
N ILE A 322 -9.47 -3.43 30.28
CA ILE A 322 -9.66 -3.34 28.83
C ILE A 322 -10.36 -4.62 28.37
N LYS A 323 -11.59 -4.48 27.84
CA LYS A 323 -12.29 -5.58 27.21
C LYS A 323 -12.08 -5.51 25.71
N ALA A 324 -11.59 -6.57 25.11
CA ALA A 324 -11.23 -6.59 23.70
C ALA A 324 -11.42 -7.97 23.09
N ASN A 325 -11.60 -8.02 21.77
CA ASN A 325 -11.57 -9.26 21.03
C ASN A 325 -10.11 -9.76 20.91
N GLU A 326 -9.94 -11.06 20.84
CA GLU A 326 -8.64 -11.73 20.71
C GLU A 326 -7.84 -11.24 19.50
N GLU A 327 -8.53 -11.06 18.35
CA GLU A 327 -7.91 -10.62 17.08
C GLU A 327 -7.17 -9.28 17.18
N ILE A 328 -7.62 -8.37 18.05
CA ILE A 328 -7.01 -7.03 18.18
C ILE A 328 -6.04 -6.93 19.36
N LEU A 329 -5.95 -7.98 20.15
CA LEU A 329 -5.18 -7.95 21.38
C LEU A 329 -3.70 -7.63 21.13
N LYS A 330 -3.12 -8.19 20.06
CA LYS A 330 -1.74 -7.93 19.64
C LYS A 330 -1.49 -6.43 19.36
N TYR A 331 -2.45 -5.74 18.75
CA TYR A 331 -2.33 -4.30 18.44
C TYR A 331 -2.52 -3.43 19.67
N ILE A 332 -3.43 -3.84 20.58
CA ILE A 332 -3.64 -3.15 21.86
C ILE A 332 -2.37 -3.25 22.71
N LYS A 333 -1.81 -4.44 22.83
CA LYS A 333 -0.58 -4.69 23.59
C LYS A 333 0.62 -4.01 22.95
N GLY A 334 0.72 -4.07 21.62
CA GLY A 334 1.93 -3.74 20.87
C GLY A 334 3.00 -4.81 21.07
N LYS A 335 4.13 -4.67 20.36
CA LYS A 335 5.25 -5.58 20.49
C LYS A 335 5.78 -5.54 21.95
N ASP A 336 5.99 -6.70 22.54
CA ASP A 336 6.48 -6.85 23.90
C ASP A 336 5.67 -6.04 24.94
N GLU A 337 4.35 -5.92 24.73
CA GLU A 337 3.42 -5.13 25.55
C GLU A 337 3.77 -3.62 25.65
N TYR A 338 4.55 -3.11 24.70
CA TYR A 338 5.04 -1.74 24.69
C TYR A 338 3.93 -0.68 24.88
N ASN A 339 2.78 -0.84 24.20
CA ASN A 339 1.69 0.11 24.31
C ASN A 339 1.10 0.20 25.71
N LEU A 340 0.90 -0.97 26.35
CA LEU A 340 0.33 -1.03 27.71
C LEU A 340 1.30 -0.49 28.74
N ASN A 341 2.58 -0.86 28.62
CA ASN A 341 3.62 -0.40 29.55
C ASN A 341 3.78 1.12 29.47
N LYS A 342 3.79 1.69 28.25
CA LYS A 342 3.89 3.13 28.06
C LYS A 342 2.65 3.89 28.60
N ILE A 343 1.45 3.31 28.48
CA ILE A 343 0.23 3.89 29.06
C ILE A 343 0.29 3.80 30.60
N LYS A 344 0.76 2.68 31.17
CA LYS A 344 0.95 2.56 32.62
C LYS A 344 1.85 3.65 33.17
N GLU A 345 3.00 3.85 32.53
CA GLU A 345 3.98 4.87 32.93
C GLU A 345 3.39 6.29 32.87
N LEU A 346 2.76 6.64 31.74
CA LEU A 346 2.25 7.99 31.50
C LEU A 346 1.12 8.39 32.44
N TYR A 347 0.31 7.44 32.88
CA TYR A 347 -0.87 7.69 33.71
C TYR A 347 -0.75 7.14 35.13
N TYR A 348 0.44 6.63 35.49
CA TYR A 348 0.71 6.02 36.82
C TYR A 348 -0.29 4.91 37.15
N ILE A 349 -0.62 4.07 36.16
CA ILE A 349 -1.54 2.95 36.33
C ILE A 349 -0.77 1.76 36.87
N LYS A 350 -1.22 1.20 38.01
CA LYS A 350 -0.59 0.02 38.62
C LYS A 350 -0.84 -1.25 37.83
N GLU A 351 -2.09 -1.40 37.37
CA GLU A 351 -2.50 -2.63 36.65
C GLU A 351 -3.46 -2.36 35.51
N ILE A 352 -3.24 -3.02 34.38
CA ILE A 352 -4.17 -3.08 33.27
C ILE A 352 -4.60 -4.54 33.13
N LYS A 353 -5.86 -4.83 33.45
CA LYS A 353 -6.47 -6.14 33.25
C LYS A 353 -7.06 -6.21 31.84
N ILE A 354 -6.77 -7.30 31.11
CA ILE A 354 -7.37 -7.54 29.80
C ILE A 354 -8.39 -8.66 29.95
N ILE A 355 -9.61 -8.40 29.46
CA ILE A 355 -10.67 -9.38 29.37
C ILE A 355 -10.97 -9.62 27.90
N ILE A 356 -10.83 -10.88 27.47
CA ILE A 356 -11.18 -11.28 26.12
C ILE A 356 -12.69 -11.54 26.09
N GLU A 357 -13.40 -10.78 25.26
CA GLU A 357 -14.84 -10.98 25.04
C GLU A 357 -15.06 -11.59 23.67
N GLU A 358 -15.71 -12.75 23.62
CA GLU A 358 -16.23 -13.33 22.38
C GLU A 358 -17.29 -12.41 21.79
N MET A 359 -17.07 -11.94 20.57
CA MET A 359 -18.00 -11.05 19.91
C MET A 359 -19.25 -11.79 19.47
N LYS A 360 -20.40 -11.40 19.99
CA LYS A 360 -21.69 -11.76 19.40
C LYS A 360 -21.71 -11.38 17.93
N LYS A 361 -22.30 -12.21 17.07
CA LYS A 361 -22.39 -12.18 15.59
C LYS A 361 -22.49 -10.83 14.85
N ASN A 362 -22.57 -9.73 15.54
CA ASN A 362 -22.67 -8.37 14.95
C ASN A 362 -21.33 -7.63 14.82
N ASN A 363 -20.21 -8.33 14.87
CA ASN A 363 -18.87 -7.77 14.57
C ASN A 363 -18.58 -6.36 15.14
N LYS A 364 -19.05 -6.07 16.34
CA LYS A 364 -18.77 -4.79 17.01
C LYS A 364 -17.55 -4.96 17.90
N LEU A 365 -16.44 -4.49 17.41
CA LEU A 365 -15.22 -4.29 18.20
C LEU A 365 -15.48 -3.20 19.22
N GLU A 366 -15.55 -3.53 20.49
CA GLU A 366 -15.77 -2.57 21.54
C GLU A 366 -14.65 -2.64 22.57
N ILE A 367 -13.83 -1.58 22.63
CA ILE A 367 -12.89 -1.40 23.72
C ILE A 367 -13.65 -0.68 24.81
N VAL A 368 -13.89 -1.37 25.91
CA VAL A 368 -14.47 -0.81 27.11
C VAL A 368 -13.36 -0.66 28.13
N ILE A 369 -13.15 0.56 28.61
CA ILE A 369 -12.21 0.84 29.70
C ILE A 369 -13.10 1.08 30.92
N GLU A 370 -13.03 0.17 31.88
CA GLU A 370 -13.74 0.25 33.15
C GLU A 370 -12.76 0.65 34.25
N ASN A 371 -13.24 1.52 35.08
CA ASN A 371 -12.49 1.94 36.26
C ASN A 371 -12.90 1.03 37.41
N ASN A 372 -12.02 0.18 37.87
CA ASN A 372 -12.30 -0.66 39.03
C ASN A 372 -11.92 0.12 40.28
N GLU A 373 -12.88 0.82 40.87
CA GLU A 373 -12.75 1.19 42.27
C GLU A 373 -12.78 -0.12 43.08
N ARG A 374 -11.74 -0.39 43.86
CA ARG A 374 -11.78 -1.49 44.81
C ARG A 374 -12.87 -1.18 45.83
N GLU A 375 -13.88 -2.03 45.92
CA GLU A 375 -14.67 -2.15 47.14
C GLU A 375 -13.80 -2.49 48.35
#